data_83981b127721be35f0814fa3984e8290
#
_entry.id   83981b127721be35f0814fa3984e8290
#
_cell.length_a   1.000
_cell.length_b   1.000
_cell.length_c   1.000
_cell.angle_alpha   90.00
_cell.angle_beta   90.00
_cell.angle_gamma   90.00
#
_symmetry.space_group_name_H-M   'P 1'
#
loop_
_entity.id
_entity.type
_entity.pdbx_description
1 polymer ?
#
loop_
_entity_poly.entity_id
_entity_poly.type
_entity_poly.pdbx_seq_one_letter_code
_entity_poly.pdbx_strand_id
1 'polypeptide(L)'
;MSEMEENAFRLVYQFYAKWRENPMQTQEQWDQFARDVDRVHRELDADHNHNILGWRLLLAVLDHFNDLYMNGMIPMPAGYFGRDDL
;
A
#
# COMPACT_ATOMS: atom_id res chain seq x y z
N MET A 1 16.71 14.90 -10.01
CA MET A 1 15.73 13.81 -10.06
C MET A 1 14.76 14.08 -11.21
N SER A 2 14.44 13.06 -11.99
CA SER A 2 13.51 13.25 -13.11
C SER A 2 12.08 13.40 -12.59
N GLU A 3 11.20 13.91 -13.46
CA GLU A 3 9.79 14.05 -13.13
C GLU A 3 9.19 12.68 -12.80
N MET A 4 9.58 11.65 -13.54
CA MET A 4 9.09 10.29 -13.30
C MET A 4 9.49 9.80 -11.91
N GLU A 5 10.72 10.07 -11.51
CA GLU A 5 11.19 9.66 -10.18
C GLU A 5 10.47 10.44 -9.07
N GLU A 6 10.28 11.75 -9.29
CA GLU A 6 9.54 12.56 -8.32
C GLU A 6 8.12 12.06 -8.16
N ASN A 7 7.47 11.71 -9.27
CA ASN A 7 6.12 11.16 -9.22
C ASN A 7 6.08 9.83 -8.46
N ALA A 8 7.10 9.00 -8.64
CA ALA A 8 7.18 7.72 -7.93
C ALA A 8 7.18 7.95 -6.42
N PHE A 9 8.07 8.80 -5.95
CA PHE A 9 8.17 9.08 -4.52
C PHE A 9 6.91 9.75 -3.99
N ARG A 10 6.38 10.74 -4.72
CA ARG A 10 5.19 11.47 -4.27
C ARG A 10 3.97 10.57 -4.16
N LEU A 11 3.70 9.79 -5.20
CA LEU A 11 2.50 8.94 -5.22
C LEU A 11 2.58 7.86 -4.14
N VAL A 12 3.73 7.22 -4.02
CA VAL A 12 3.88 6.14 -3.05
C VAL A 12 3.92 6.67 -1.63
N TYR A 13 4.55 7.83 -1.42
CA TYR A 13 4.55 8.43 -0.09
C TYR A 13 3.14 8.81 0.35
N GLN A 14 2.35 9.43 -0.55
CA GLN A 14 0.97 9.80 -0.22
C GLN A 14 0.14 8.57 0.13
N PHE A 15 0.32 7.49 -0.61
CA PHE A 15 -0.35 6.24 -0.33
C PHE A 15 0.07 5.70 1.04
N TYR A 16 1.36 5.67 1.31
CA TYR A 16 1.87 5.21 2.59
C TYR A 16 1.31 6.03 3.75
N ALA A 17 1.39 7.35 3.65
CA ALA A 17 0.96 8.23 4.74
C ALA A 17 -0.53 8.05 5.04
N LYS A 18 -1.34 7.97 3.99
CA LYS A 18 -2.79 7.80 4.15
C LYS A 18 -3.12 6.55 4.96
N TRP A 19 -2.52 5.42 4.58
CA TRP A 19 -2.87 4.14 5.20
C TRP A 19 -2.12 3.89 6.50
N ARG A 20 -0.97 4.55 6.70
CA ARG A 20 -0.27 4.47 7.98
C ARG A 20 -1.03 5.24 9.06
N GLU A 21 -1.63 6.38 8.70
CA GLU A 21 -2.42 7.17 9.64
C GLU A 21 -3.79 6.58 9.89
N ASN A 22 -4.30 5.82 8.95
CA ASN A 22 -5.63 5.22 9.04
C ASN A 22 -5.53 3.72 8.77
N PRO A 23 -4.99 2.95 9.73
CA PRO A 23 -4.77 1.52 9.50
C PRO A 23 -6.07 0.77 9.24
N MET A 24 -5.99 -0.24 8.39
CA MET A 24 -7.13 -1.05 8.03
C MET A 24 -7.54 -1.95 9.19
N GLN A 25 -8.78 -1.80 9.64
CA GLN A 25 -9.31 -2.57 10.76
C GLN A 25 -10.60 -3.32 10.40
N THR A 26 -11.16 -3.06 9.23
CA THR A 26 -12.38 -3.73 8.77
C THR A 26 -12.15 -4.28 7.38
N GLN A 27 -13.00 -5.25 6.99
CA GLN A 27 -12.94 -5.82 5.65
C GLN A 27 -13.13 -4.73 4.59
N GLU A 28 -14.06 -3.82 4.85
CA GLU A 28 -14.32 -2.73 3.91
C GLU A 28 -13.08 -1.87 3.71
N GLN A 29 -12.35 -1.58 4.78
CA GLN A 29 -11.11 -0.79 4.70
C GLN A 29 -10.04 -1.55 3.93
N TRP A 30 -9.93 -2.87 4.11
CA TRP A 30 -8.99 -3.68 3.34
C TRP A 30 -9.35 -3.67 1.86
N ASP A 31 -10.65 -3.69 1.53
CA ASP A 31 -11.10 -3.61 0.14
C ASP A 31 -10.75 -2.24 -0.46
N GLN A 32 -10.92 -1.17 0.32
CA GLN A 32 -10.54 0.17 -0.13
C GLN A 32 -9.04 0.28 -0.33
N PHE A 33 -8.26 -0.35 0.56
CA PHE A 33 -6.81 -0.37 0.43
C PHE A 33 -6.39 -1.05 -0.88
N ALA A 34 -7.01 -2.19 -1.19
CA ALA A 34 -6.71 -2.91 -2.44
C ALA A 34 -7.04 -2.05 -3.66
N ARG A 35 -8.17 -1.36 -3.63
CA ARG A 35 -8.55 -0.47 -4.73
C ARG A 35 -7.59 0.71 -4.85
N ASP A 36 -7.08 1.21 -3.72
CA ASP A 36 -6.13 2.31 -3.75
C ASP A 36 -4.77 1.87 -4.28
N VAL A 37 -4.34 0.65 -3.94
CA VAL A 37 -3.13 0.07 -4.54
C VAL A 37 -3.26 0.04 -6.06
N ASP A 38 -4.40 -0.42 -6.55
CA ASP A 38 -4.65 -0.51 -7.98
C ASP A 38 -4.63 0.88 -8.62
N ARG A 39 -5.20 1.88 -7.96
CA ARG A 39 -5.20 3.25 -8.45
C ARG A 39 -3.78 3.80 -8.57
N VAL A 40 -2.97 3.64 -7.51
CA VAL A 40 -1.59 4.11 -7.52
C VAL A 40 -0.80 3.43 -8.64
N HIS A 41 -1.02 2.13 -8.79
CA HIS A 41 -0.37 1.33 -9.82
C HIS A 41 -0.67 1.89 -11.22
N ARG A 42 -1.93 2.23 -11.46
CA ARG A 42 -2.31 2.79 -12.75
C ARG A 42 -1.74 4.18 -12.97
N GLU A 43 -1.68 5.00 -11.91
CA GLU A 43 -1.09 6.34 -12.04
C GLU A 43 0.41 6.27 -12.32
N LEU A 44 1.09 5.28 -11.78
CA LEU A 44 2.52 5.08 -12.04
C LEU A 44 2.78 4.67 -13.49
N ASP A 45 1.78 4.10 -14.16
CA ASP A 45 1.90 3.69 -15.56
C ASP A 45 1.23 4.67 -16.52
N ALA A 46 0.82 5.85 -16.03
CA ALA A 46 0.15 6.82 -16.86
C ALA A 46 1.05 7.27 -18.01
N ASP A 47 0.43 7.66 -19.13
CA ASP A 47 1.13 8.17 -20.31
C ASP A 47 2.09 7.15 -20.91
N HIS A 48 1.77 5.87 -20.76
CA HIS A 48 2.59 4.75 -21.27
C HIS A 48 3.99 4.71 -20.66
N ASN A 49 4.20 5.36 -19.55
CA ASN A 49 5.45 5.31 -18.82
C ASN A 49 5.38 4.24 -17.74
N HIS A 50 6.23 3.23 -17.89
CA HIS A 50 6.29 2.16 -16.91
C HIS A 50 7.24 2.59 -15.79
N ASN A 51 6.69 3.08 -14.69
CA ASN A 51 7.49 3.64 -13.61
C ASN A 51 8.00 2.53 -12.69
N ILE A 52 9.12 1.92 -13.08
CA ILE A 52 9.71 0.80 -12.35
C ILE A 52 10.05 1.21 -10.92
N LEU A 53 10.62 2.39 -10.73
CA LEU A 53 10.96 2.86 -9.39
C LEU A 53 9.70 2.93 -8.52
N GLY A 54 8.62 3.49 -9.06
CA GLY A 54 7.37 3.61 -8.33
C GLY A 54 6.81 2.24 -7.95
N TRP A 55 6.88 1.28 -8.87
CA TRP A 55 6.41 -0.08 -8.60
C TRP A 55 7.21 -0.73 -7.47
N ARG A 56 8.55 -0.56 -7.49
CA ARG A 56 9.40 -1.12 -6.45
C ARG A 56 9.15 -0.47 -5.09
N LEU A 57 8.94 0.85 -5.09
CA LEU A 57 8.60 1.57 -3.87
C LEU A 57 7.25 1.10 -3.32
N LEU A 58 6.27 0.92 -4.20
CA LEU A 58 4.96 0.44 -3.79
C LEU A 58 5.05 -0.95 -3.17
N LEU A 59 5.79 -1.86 -3.81
CA LEU A 59 5.98 -3.20 -3.26
C LEU A 59 6.66 -3.16 -1.90
N ALA A 60 7.68 -2.30 -1.75
CA ALA A 60 8.37 -2.16 -0.48
C ALA A 60 7.42 -1.65 0.62
N VAL A 61 6.53 -0.71 0.27
CA VAL A 61 5.55 -0.20 1.23
C VAL A 61 4.55 -1.29 1.60
N LEU A 62 4.10 -2.08 0.64
CA LEU A 62 3.17 -3.18 0.93
C LEU A 62 3.82 -4.21 1.85
N ASP A 63 5.08 -4.55 1.60
CA ASP A 63 5.82 -5.45 2.49
C ASP A 63 5.96 -4.86 3.88
N HIS A 64 6.20 -3.57 3.97
CA HIS A 64 6.33 -2.88 5.24
C HIS A 64 5.01 -2.95 6.03
N PHE A 65 3.88 -2.70 5.37
CA PHE A 65 2.58 -2.81 6.04
C PHE A 65 2.35 -4.23 6.54
N ASN A 66 2.69 -5.23 5.73
CA ASN A 66 2.57 -6.62 6.15
C ASN A 66 3.38 -6.87 7.42
N ASP A 67 4.61 -6.35 7.47
CA ASP A 67 5.48 -6.51 8.64
C ASP A 67 4.88 -5.82 9.86
N LEU A 68 4.30 -4.63 9.69
CA LEU A 68 3.69 -3.92 10.81
C LEU A 68 2.56 -4.73 11.44
N TYR A 69 1.71 -5.33 10.59
CA TYR A 69 0.61 -6.15 11.10
C TYR A 69 1.11 -7.46 11.72
N MET A 70 2.06 -8.11 11.06
CA MET A 70 2.54 -9.41 11.51
C MET A 70 3.35 -9.31 12.81
N ASN A 71 4.00 -8.17 13.04
CA ASN A 71 4.78 -7.95 14.26
C ASN A 71 3.99 -7.23 15.35
N GLY A 72 2.69 -7.05 15.16
CA GLY A 72 1.85 -6.45 16.19
C GLY A 72 1.98 -4.96 16.38
N MET A 73 2.66 -4.28 15.47
CA MET A 73 2.83 -2.83 15.54
C MET A 73 1.56 -2.10 15.11
N ILE A 74 0.73 -2.75 14.28
CA ILE A 74 -0.63 -2.33 14.00
C ILE A 74 -1.51 -3.50 14.41
N PRO A 75 -2.48 -3.29 15.31
CA PRO A 75 -3.33 -4.41 15.77
C PRO A 75 -4.13 -5.00 14.62
N MET A 76 -4.15 -6.33 14.55
CA MET A 76 -4.99 -7.02 13.58
C MET A 76 -6.44 -6.97 14.02
N PRO A 77 -7.38 -6.76 13.08
CA PRO A 77 -8.80 -6.85 13.43
C PRO A 77 -9.14 -8.26 13.88
N ALA A 78 -10.00 -8.38 14.87
CA ALA A 78 -10.40 -9.68 15.40
C ALA A 78 -11.02 -10.51 14.29
N GLY A 79 -10.51 -11.71 14.09
CA GLY A 79 -11.06 -12.67 13.13
C GLY A 79 -10.81 -12.34 11.67
N TYR A 80 -10.00 -11.36 11.37
CA TYR A 80 -9.82 -10.95 9.99
C TYR A 80 -9.25 -12.08 9.11
N PHE A 81 -8.19 -12.73 9.56
CA PHE A 81 -7.58 -13.80 8.78
C PHE A 81 -8.13 -15.17 9.15
N GLY A 82 -9.13 -15.16 9.89
CA GLY A 82 -9.82 -16.38 10.20
C GLY A 82 -9.00 -17.42 10.88
N ARG A 83 -8.71 -17.57 10.68
CA ARG A 83 -8.14 -18.44 10.79
C ARG A 83 -7.56 -19.07 11.29
N ASP A 84 -7.81 -19.25 11.58
CA ASP A 84 -7.25 -19.82 11.79
C ASP A 84 -7.08 -20.72 11.91
N ASP A 85 -7.43 -20.83 11.74
CA ASP A 85 -7.22 -21.79 11.82
C ASP A 85 -6.27 -22.26 11.72
N LEU A 86 -5.92 -21.92 11.72
CA LEU A 86 -4.84 -22.36 11.64
C LEU A 86 -4.44 -23.33 12.30
#